data_c4af759a0e773c4352a1746b111257a7
#
_entry.id   c4af759a0e773c4352a1746b111257a7
#
_cell.length_a   1.000
_cell.length_b   1.000
_cell.length_c   1.000
_cell.angle_alpha   90.00
_cell.angle_beta   90.00
_cell.angle_gamma   90.00
#
_symmetry.space_group_name_H-M   'P 1'
#
loop_
_entity.id
_entity.type
_entity.pdbx_description
1 polymer ?
#
loop_
_entity_poly.entity_id
_entity_poly.type
_entity_poly.pdbx_seq_one_letter_code
_entity_poly.pdbx_strand_id
1 'polypeptide(L)'
;AMNPQYVEVKTKDGLTLPGLLCESKRAKTAAIYLHGNGSSSVFYDFNIGKQKLLASALNKRGVSILFFNNRGAHIIKKLKIPHRGKMIGKPYGMAFEKIKECVLDIDGAISFLRKRGYKKFYLIGESTGANKICVYNYYKKKDNKIDKYVLLCGGDDTGIYYHMLGKSRFWKLLKTDKRKIKAKRGEEIIREMLPDIFSYTAFFDIANPDGDYNTFPFYEVLRKVKLSKKPLFRHFKSIKKPSLVVYGDKDEYAWGDVPKVVEILKSHKPELDYRIIKGADHGFKGREAVLARIVANWL
;
A
#
# COMPACT_ATOMS: atom_id res chain seq x y z
N ALA A 1 -28.72 -6.89 1.85
CA ALA A 1 -27.78 -6.15 2.68
C ALA A 1 -26.40 -6.83 2.58
N MET A 2 -25.34 -6.06 2.42
CA MET A 2 -23.97 -6.57 2.47
C MET A 2 -23.65 -6.97 3.91
N ASN A 3 -23.21 -8.21 4.10
CA ASN A 3 -22.83 -8.72 5.42
C ASN A 3 -21.35 -9.11 5.42
N PRO A 4 -20.46 -8.27 5.94
CA PRO A 4 -19.04 -8.57 5.99
C PRO A 4 -18.79 -9.73 6.98
N GLN A 5 -17.98 -10.69 6.54
CA GLN A 5 -17.55 -11.82 7.35
C GLN A 5 -16.14 -11.59 7.88
N TYR A 6 -15.93 -11.79 9.18
CA TYR A 6 -14.58 -11.83 9.73
C TYR A 6 -13.83 -13.05 9.17
N VAL A 7 -12.60 -12.81 8.75
CA VAL A 7 -11.73 -13.85 8.17
C VAL A 7 -10.29 -13.68 8.66
N GLU A 8 -9.51 -14.73 8.52
CA GLU A 8 -8.09 -14.74 8.85
C GLU A 8 -7.26 -15.17 7.64
N VAL A 9 -6.35 -14.31 7.22
CA VAL A 9 -5.40 -14.57 6.14
C VAL A 9 -4.11 -15.09 6.74
N LYS A 10 -3.69 -16.28 6.32
CA LYS A 10 -2.41 -16.87 6.76
C LYS A 10 -1.33 -16.61 5.72
N THR A 11 -0.20 -16.11 6.16
CA THR A 11 0.98 -15.89 5.32
C THR A 11 1.94 -17.07 5.37
N LYS A 12 2.77 -17.21 4.35
CA LYS A 12 3.76 -18.30 4.27
C LYS A 12 4.78 -18.26 5.41
N ASP A 13 5.10 -17.08 5.91
CA ASP A 13 6.01 -16.88 7.05
C ASP A 13 5.33 -16.97 8.42
N GLY A 14 4.06 -17.41 8.45
CA GLY A 14 3.38 -17.85 9.67
C GLY A 14 2.54 -16.78 10.38
N LEU A 15 2.31 -15.61 9.77
CA LEU A 15 1.40 -14.62 10.32
C LEU A 15 -0.06 -15.01 10.06
N THR A 16 -0.93 -14.65 11.01
CA THR A 16 -2.38 -14.64 10.84
C THR A 16 -2.86 -13.19 10.84
N LEU A 17 -3.38 -12.73 9.71
CA LEU A 17 -3.79 -11.35 9.49
C LEU A 17 -5.31 -11.26 9.43
N PRO A 18 -5.96 -10.45 10.30
CA PRO A 18 -7.41 -10.36 10.36
C PRO A 18 -7.97 -9.53 9.20
N GLY A 19 -9.16 -9.87 8.76
CA GLY A 19 -9.83 -9.16 7.66
C GLY A 19 -11.34 -9.28 7.68
N LEU A 20 -11.95 -8.60 6.71
CA LEU A 20 -13.38 -8.61 6.42
C LEU A 20 -13.58 -9.00 4.95
N LEU A 21 -14.30 -10.06 4.70
CA LEU A 21 -14.69 -10.48 3.36
C LEU A 21 -16.14 -10.06 3.08
N CYS A 22 -16.35 -9.27 2.05
CA CYS A 22 -17.65 -8.86 1.54
C CYS A 22 -17.95 -9.65 0.27
N GLU A 23 -18.71 -10.71 0.40
CA GLU A 23 -18.98 -11.63 -0.71
C GLU A 23 -20.12 -11.13 -1.60
N SER A 24 -19.94 -11.19 -2.89
CA SER A 24 -21.00 -11.13 -3.89
C SER A 24 -21.46 -12.57 -4.20
N LYS A 25 -22.77 -12.76 -4.30
CA LYS A 25 -23.34 -14.08 -4.55
C LYS A 25 -22.76 -14.71 -5.81
N ARG A 26 -22.32 -15.99 -5.71
CA ARG A 26 -21.74 -16.78 -6.81
C ARG A 26 -20.52 -16.16 -7.50
N ALA A 27 -19.90 -15.14 -6.93
CA ALA A 27 -18.73 -14.50 -7.50
C ALA A 27 -17.56 -15.50 -7.63
N LYS A 28 -16.86 -15.41 -8.76
CA LYS A 28 -15.58 -16.12 -8.99
C LYS A 28 -14.41 -15.15 -9.05
N THR A 29 -14.71 -13.86 -8.95
CA THR A 29 -13.74 -12.76 -8.94
C THR A 29 -13.74 -12.10 -7.58
N ALA A 30 -12.55 -11.84 -7.05
CA ALA A 30 -12.37 -11.10 -5.80
C ALA A 30 -11.32 -10.01 -5.95
N ALA A 31 -11.61 -8.84 -5.40
CA ALA A 31 -10.64 -7.79 -5.18
C ALA A 31 -9.99 -7.94 -3.80
N ILE A 32 -8.72 -7.60 -3.70
CA ILE A 32 -7.97 -7.52 -2.45
C ILE A 32 -7.63 -6.06 -2.22
N TYR A 33 -8.05 -5.51 -1.09
CA TYR A 33 -7.80 -4.12 -0.73
C TYR A 33 -6.56 -4.01 0.17
N LEU A 34 -5.65 -3.13 -0.23
CA LEU A 34 -4.44 -2.80 0.52
C LEU A 34 -4.59 -1.39 1.11
N HIS A 35 -4.64 -1.31 2.44
CA HIS A 35 -4.79 -0.05 3.16
C HIS A 35 -3.52 0.82 3.11
N GLY A 36 -3.67 2.09 3.50
CA GLY A 36 -2.57 3.04 3.65
C GLY A 36 -1.69 2.75 4.87
N ASN A 37 -0.70 3.63 5.07
CA ASN A 37 0.25 3.58 6.17
C ASN A 37 -0.29 4.22 7.46
N GLY A 38 0.52 4.26 8.51
CA GLY A 38 0.18 4.89 9.78
C GLY A 38 -0.78 4.08 10.64
N SER A 39 -1.72 4.75 11.27
CA SER A 39 -2.74 4.12 12.14
C SER A 39 -3.84 3.38 11.37
N SER A 40 -3.66 3.16 10.07
CA SER A 40 -4.68 2.52 9.22
C SER A 40 -5.05 1.12 9.71
N SER A 41 -6.35 0.86 9.71
CA SER A 41 -6.93 -0.46 9.94
C SER A 41 -8.23 -0.59 9.14
N VAL A 42 -8.45 -1.76 8.56
CA VAL A 42 -9.68 -2.03 7.80
C VAL A 42 -10.93 -2.17 8.67
N PHE A 43 -10.76 -2.23 9.98
CA PHE A 43 -11.88 -2.32 10.94
C PHE A 43 -12.39 -0.96 11.40
N TYR A 44 -11.65 0.14 11.14
CA TYR A 44 -12.08 1.48 11.50
C TYR A 44 -13.10 1.99 10.47
N ASP A 45 -14.18 2.58 10.95
CA ASP A 45 -15.20 3.26 10.14
C ASP A 45 -15.81 2.45 8.99
N PHE A 46 -15.70 1.13 9.01
CA PHE A 46 -16.16 0.25 7.93
C PHE A 46 -17.64 0.51 7.60
N ASN A 47 -18.48 0.67 8.60
CA ASN A 47 -19.93 0.80 8.40
C ASN A 47 -20.40 2.14 7.81
N ILE A 48 -19.59 3.18 7.90
CA ILE A 48 -19.94 4.56 7.49
C ILE A 48 -19.01 5.09 6.40
N GLY A 49 -17.90 4.41 6.15
CA GLY A 49 -16.82 4.90 5.35
C GLY A 49 -16.77 4.38 3.92
N LYS A 50 -15.73 4.77 3.26
CA LYS A 50 -15.35 4.46 1.87
C LYS A 50 -15.37 2.96 1.56
N GLN A 51 -14.93 2.13 2.49
CA GLN A 51 -14.86 0.67 2.31
C GLN A 51 -16.24 0.04 2.09
N LYS A 52 -17.25 0.45 2.85
CA LYS A 52 -18.63 -0.02 2.67
C LYS A 52 -19.18 0.35 1.29
N LEU A 53 -18.96 1.57 0.85
CA LEU A 53 -19.43 2.05 -0.45
C LEU A 53 -18.72 1.32 -1.59
N LEU A 54 -17.41 1.13 -1.48
CA LEU A 54 -16.63 0.38 -2.45
C LEU A 54 -17.08 -1.08 -2.53
N ALA A 55 -17.25 -1.75 -1.40
CA ALA A 55 -17.74 -3.13 -1.34
C ALA A 55 -19.14 -3.27 -1.95
N SER A 56 -20.04 -2.35 -1.64
CA SER A 56 -21.39 -2.35 -2.20
C SER A 56 -21.38 -2.18 -3.72
N ALA A 57 -20.56 -1.26 -4.24
CA ALA A 57 -20.44 -1.02 -5.68
C ALA A 57 -19.87 -2.23 -6.41
N LEU A 58 -18.83 -2.85 -5.87
CA LEU A 58 -18.20 -4.06 -6.43
C LEU A 58 -19.13 -5.28 -6.38
N ASN A 59 -19.82 -5.49 -5.26
CA ASN A 59 -20.74 -6.61 -5.11
C ASN A 59 -21.89 -6.56 -6.14
N LYS A 60 -22.38 -5.38 -6.48
CA LYS A 60 -23.37 -5.19 -7.55
C LYS A 60 -22.85 -5.60 -8.94
N ARG A 61 -21.53 -5.64 -9.11
CA ARG A 61 -20.85 -6.07 -10.34
C ARG A 61 -20.38 -7.53 -10.30
N GLY A 62 -20.77 -8.28 -9.26
CA GLY A 62 -20.36 -9.67 -9.10
C GLY A 62 -18.91 -9.86 -8.64
N VAL A 63 -18.31 -8.85 -8.05
CA VAL A 63 -16.94 -8.89 -7.50
C VAL A 63 -17.03 -8.85 -5.97
N SER A 64 -16.48 -9.88 -5.33
CA SER A 64 -16.26 -9.88 -3.88
C SER A 64 -15.04 -9.04 -3.53
N ILE A 65 -14.95 -8.57 -2.28
CA ILE A 65 -13.78 -7.81 -1.85
C ILE A 65 -13.33 -8.24 -0.45
N LEU A 66 -12.02 -8.43 -0.32
CA LEU A 66 -11.33 -8.72 0.92
C LEU A 66 -10.59 -7.48 1.40
N PHE A 67 -11.01 -6.95 2.54
CA PHE A 67 -10.25 -5.97 3.32
C PHE A 67 -9.51 -6.72 4.42
N PHE A 68 -8.20 -6.56 4.51
CA PHE A 68 -7.46 -7.20 5.59
C PHE A 68 -6.34 -6.29 6.10
N ASN A 69 -6.07 -6.38 7.38
CA ASN A 69 -4.95 -5.68 7.96
C ASN A 69 -3.64 -6.34 7.55
N ASN A 70 -2.85 -5.65 6.74
CA ASN A 70 -1.50 -6.10 6.42
C ASN A 70 -0.63 -6.13 7.69
N ARG A 71 0.54 -6.77 7.65
CA ARG A 71 1.49 -6.75 8.78
C ARG A 71 1.86 -5.35 9.24
N GLY A 72 1.83 -4.36 8.36
CA GLY A 72 2.08 -2.95 8.65
C GLY A 72 0.89 -2.15 9.19
N ALA A 73 -0.29 -2.77 9.36
CA ALA A 73 -1.43 -2.07 9.95
C ALA A 73 -1.15 -1.69 11.41
N HIS A 74 -1.67 -0.52 11.82
CA HIS A 74 -1.37 0.16 13.07
C HIS A 74 0.08 0.70 13.15
N ILE A 75 0.35 1.52 14.12
CA ILE A 75 1.70 2.06 14.34
C ILE A 75 2.60 0.97 14.93
N ILE A 76 2.17 0.36 16.03
CA ILE A 76 2.82 -0.80 16.67
C ILE A 76 1.75 -1.81 17.06
N LYS A 77 2.02 -3.07 16.80
CA LYS A 77 1.23 -4.21 17.29
C LYS A 77 2.12 -5.41 17.53
N LYS A 78 1.63 -6.36 18.31
CA LYS A 78 2.31 -7.63 18.56
C LYS A 78 1.56 -8.77 17.87
N LEU A 79 2.24 -9.49 17.00
CA LEU A 79 1.72 -10.69 16.37
C LEU A 79 2.51 -11.91 16.83
N LYS A 80 1.83 -13.06 16.87
CA LYS A 80 2.48 -14.33 17.17
C LYS A 80 2.99 -14.98 15.89
N ILE A 81 4.21 -15.49 15.92
CA ILE A 81 4.83 -16.22 14.81
C ILE A 81 5.41 -17.55 15.29
N PRO A 82 5.46 -18.59 14.44
CA PRO A 82 6.17 -19.81 14.74
C PRO A 82 7.68 -19.56 14.85
N HIS A 83 8.30 -20.07 15.91
CA HIS A 83 9.74 -20.05 16.06
C HIS A 83 10.21 -21.29 16.84
N ARG A 84 11.00 -22.15 16.22
CA ARG A 84 11.55 -23.38 16.83
C ARG A 84 10.48 -24.22 17.57
N GLY A 85 9.34 -24.46 16.92
CA GLY A 85 8.24 -25.25 17.49
C GLY A 85 7.37 -24.56 18.54
N LYS A 86 7.62 -23.26 18.82
CA LYS A 86 6.83 -22.46 19.75
C LYS A 86 6.27 -21.22 19.04
N MET A 87 5.19 -20.65 19.57
CA MET A 87 4.68 -19.37 19.13
C MET A 87 5.28 -18.25 19.97
N ILE A 88 6.00 -17.33 19.34
CA ILE A 88 6.58 -16.14 19.98
C ILE A 88 5.90 -14.88 19.52
N GLY A 89 5.76 -13.89 20.41
CA GLY A 89 5.28 -12.56 20.06
C GLY A 89 6.39 -11.70 19.49
N LYS A 90 6.15 -11.10 18.33
CA LYS A 90 7.07 -10.18 17.68
C LYS A 90 6.38 -8.85 17.35
N PRO A 91 7.07 -7.70 17.44
CA PRO A 91 6.51 -6.41 17.06
C PRO A 91 6.33 -6.31 15.55
N TYR A 92 5.19 -5.76 15.14
CA TYR A 92 4.79 -5.44 13.77
C TYR A 92 4.11 -4.07 13.75
N GLY A 93 3.53 -3.71 12.64
CA GLY A 93 2.93 -2.40 12.40
C GLY A 93 3.87 -1.53 11.57
N MET A 94 3.44 -0.32 11.27
CA MET A 94 4.19 0.65 10.46
C MET A 94 5.63 0.85 10.98
N ALA A 95 5.80 0.90 12.29
CA ALA A 95 7.10 1.13 12.93
C ALA A 95 8.14 0.03 12.64
N PHE A 96 7.73 -1.14 12.16
CA PHE A 96 8.59 -2.30 11.92
C PHE A 96 8.44 -2.90 10.51
N GLU A 97 7.61 -2.31 9.66
CA GLU A 97 7.33 -2.83 8.32
C GLU A 97 8.49 -2.57 7.35
N LYS A 98 8.74 -3.55 6.48
CA LYS A 98 9.48 -3.41 5.23
C LYS A 98 8.52 -3.65 4.07
N ILE A 99 8.44 -2.72 3.14
CA ILE A 99 7.41 -2.77 2.09
C ILE A 99 7.46 -4.03 1.24
N LYS A 100 8.64 -4.59 1.00
CA LYS A 100 8.80 -5.83 0.23
C LYS A 100 8.07 -7.03 0.84
N GLU A 101 7.84 -7.02 2.15
CA GLU A 101 7.09 -8.08 2.84
C GLU A 101 5.60 -8.11 2.44
N CYS A 102 5.10 -7.07 1.75
CA CYS A 102 3.75 -7.07 1.17
C CYS A 102 3.52 -8.24 0.20
N VAL A 103 4.57 -8.78 -0.40
CA VAL A 103 4.49 -9.95 -1.28
C VAL A 103 3.93 -11.15 -0.51
N LEU A 104 4.38 -11.36 0.72
CA LEU A 104 3.89 -12.46 1.58
C LEU A 104 2.43 -12.26 1.99
N ASP A 105 2.05 -11.03 2.30
CA ASP A 105 0.69 -10.69 2.70
C ASP A 105 -0.29 -10.86 1.54
N ILE A 106 0.06 -10.37 0.35
CA ILE A 106 -0.78 -10.47 -0.84
C ILE A 106 -0.89 -11.92 -1.33
N ASP A 107 0.21 -12.67 -1.35
CA ASP A 107 0.19 -14.09 -1.69
C ASP A 107 -0.67 -14.89 -0.69
N GLY A 108 -0.63 -14.55 0.59
CA GLY A 108 -1.51 -15.12 1.61
C GLY A 108 -3.00 -14.85 1.33
N ALA A 109 -3.33 -13.61 0.96
CA ALA A 109 -4.70 -13.22 0.59
C ALA A 109 -5.20 -13.97 -0.67
N ILE A 110 -4.37 -14.09 -1.69
CA ILE A 110 -4.69 -14.86 -2.90
C ILE A 110 -4.93 -16.33 -2.55
N SER A 111 -4.04 -16.93 -1.77
CA SER A 111 -4.16 -18.33 -1.32
C SER A 111 -5.47 -18.56 -0.54
N PHE A 112 -5.79 -17.66 0.38
CA PHE A 112 -7.05 -17.69 1.14
C PHE A 112 -8.28 -17.67 0.22
N LEU A 113 -8.31 -16.74 -0.73
CA LEU A 113 -9.44 -16.60 -1.67
C LEU A 113 -9.53 -17.78 -2.64
N ARG A 114 -8.41 -18.32 -3.12
CA ARG A 114 -8.41 -19.51 -3.97
C ARG A 114 -9.02 -20.73 -3.27
N LYS A 115 -8.71 -20.94 -1.99
CA LYS A 115 -9.31 -22.01 -1.18
C LYS A 115 -10.83 -21.86 -1.02
N ARG A 116 -11.33 -20.63 -1.13
CA ARG A 116 -12.78 -20.32 -1.13
C ARG A 116 -13.43 -20.41 -2.52
N GLY A 117 -12.67 -20.79 -3.54
CA GLY A 117 -13.19 -21.04 -4.90
C GLY A 117 -13.14 -19.83 -5.84
N TYR A 118 -12.49 -18.74 -5.44
CA TYR A 118 -12.22 -17.60 -6.34
C TYR A 118 -11.14 -17.95 -7.35
N LYS A 119 -11.28 -17.45 -8.58
CA LYS A 119 -10.38 -17.77 -9.71
C LYS A 119 -9.71 -16.55 -10.32
N LYS A 120 -10.31 -15.37 -10.17
CA LYS A 120 -9.83 -14.12 -10.74
C LYS A 120 -9.63 -13.09 -9.62
N PHE A 121 -8.52 -12.33 -9.71
CA PHE A 121 -8.08 -11.47 -8.62
C PHE A 121 -7.72 -10.08 -9.10
N TYR A 122 -8.17 -9.07 -8.37
CA TYR A 122 -7.80 -7.67 -8.55
C TYR A 122 -7.10 -7.15 -7.30
N LEU A 123 -6.16 -6.22 -7.44
CA LEU A 123 -5.61 -5.46 -6.31
C LEU A 123 -6.11 -4.02 -6.37
N ILE A 124 -6.61 -3.54 -5.25
CA ILE A 124 -6.97 -2.14 -5.03
C ILE A 124 -6.10 -1.65 -3.89
N GLY A 125 -5.24 -0.68 -4.13
CA GLY A 125 -4.31 -0.16 -3.11
C GLY A 125 -4.47 1.34 -2.94
N GLU A 126 -4.57 1.79 -1.70
CA GLU A 126 -4.71 3.20 -1.33
C GLU A 126 -3.46 3.70 -0.62
N SER A 127 -2.96 4.86 -1.03
CA SER A 127 -1.76 5.47 -0.45
C SER A 127 -0.59 4.49 -0.52
N THR A 128 0.02 4.11 0.61
CA THR A 128 1.03 3.04 0.66
C THR A 128 0.57 1.73 0.02
N GLY A 129 -0.74 1.44 0.03
CA GLY A 129 -1.29 0.29 -0.69
C GLY A 129 -1.04 0.34 -2.18
N ALA A 130 -1.07 1.52 -2.81
CA ALA A 130 -0.69 1.70 -4.22
C ALA A 130 0.82 1.47 -4.43
N ASN A 131 1.67 1.91 -3.51
CA ASN A 131 3.09 1.60 -3.53
C ASN A 131 3.33 0.09 -3.43
N LYS A 132 2.58 -0.61 -2.57
CA LYS A 132 2.64 -2.08 -2.42
C LYS A 132 2.25 -2.81 -3.71
N ILE A 133 1.26 -2.31 -4.46
CA ILE A 133 0.94 -2.87 -5.78
C ILE A 133 2.15 -2.84 -6.71
N CYS A 134 2.83 -1.70 -6.80
CA CYS A 134 4.02 -1.56 -7.64
C CYS A 134 5.14 -2.52 -7.22
N VAL A 135 5.37 -2.65 -5.92
CA VAL A 135 6.37 -3.57 -5.36
C VAL A 135 6.01 -5.03 -5.63
N TYR A 136 4.76 -5.41 -5.37
CA TYR A 136 4.25 -6.75 -5.65
C TYR A 136 4.43 -7.12 -7.12
N ASN A 137 3.99 -6.25 -8.03
CA ASN A 137 4.13 -6.44 -9.47
C ASN A 137 5.61 -6.61 -9.88
N TYR A 138 6.49 -5.81 -9.32
CA TYR A 138 7.92 -5.83 -9.63
C TYR A 138 8.58 -7.17 -9.26
N TYR A 139 8.25 -7.73 -8.09
CA TYR A 139 8.82 -8.98 -7.60
C TYR A 139 8.10 -10.24 -8.10
N LYS A 140 6.85 -10.13 -8.55
CA LYS A 140 6.03 -11.27 -9.01
C LYS A 140 5.91 -11.37 -10.54
N LYS A 141 6.86 -10.85 -11.30
CA LYS A 141 6.82 -10.80 -12.79
C LYS A 141 6.50 -12.14 -13.45
N LYS A 142 6.99 -13.26 -12.89
CA LYS A 142 6.84 -14.61 -13.48
C LYS A 142 5.63 -15.38 -12.94
N ASP A 143 5.15 -15.04 -11.76
CA ASP A 143 4.08 -15.77 -11.07
C ASP A 143 3.05 -14.79 -10.46
N ASN A 144 2.57 -13.87 -11.26
CA ASN A 144 1.58 -12.89 -10.85
C ASN A 144 0.17 -13.37 -11.21
N LYS A 145 -0.64 -13.68 -10.20
CA LYS A 145 -2.02 -14.16 -10.35
C LYS A 145 -3.05 -13.02 -10.39
N ILE A 146 -2.60 -11.77 -10.32
CA ILE A 146 -3.48 -10.61 -10.37
C ILE A 146 -3.77 -10.24 -11.82
N ASP A 147 -5.04 -9.96 -12.12
CA ASP A 147 -5.50 -9.61 -13.46
C ASP A 147 -5.52 -8.10 -13.71
N LYS A 148 -5.89 -7.31 -12.69
CA LYS A 148 -6.01 -5.85 -12.79
C LYS A 148 -5.55 -5.16 -11.51
N TYR A 149 -5.08 -3.93 -11.64
CA TYR A 149 -4.69 -3.06 -10.54
C TYR A 149 -5.52 -1.78 -10.50
N VAL A 150 -5.83 -1.32 -9.30
CA VAL A 150 -6.37 0.02 -9.02
C VAL A 150 -5.46 0.70 -8.01
N LEU A 151 -4.76 1.74 -8.45
CA LEU A 151 -3.81 2.51 -7.65
C LEU A 151 -4.45 3.82 -7.24
N LEU A 152 -4.79 3.95 -5.97
CA LEU A 152 -5.43 5.12 -5.40
C LEU A 152 -4.41 5.96 -4.65
N CYS A 153 -4.22 7.20 -5.06
CA CYS A 153 -3.38 8.22 -4.38
C CYS A 153 -2.01 7.70 -3.92
N GLY A 154 -1.28 7.00 -4.77
CA GLY A 154 0.09 6.55 -4.46
C GLY A 154 0.99 7.71 -4.09
N GLY A 155 1.79 7.56 -3.02
CA GLY A 155 2.53 8.64 -2.39
C GLY A 155 4.04 8.53 -2.53
N ASP A 156 4.70 9.66 -2.32
CA ASP A 156 6.15 9.84 -2.30
C ASP A 156 6.65 10.04 -0.87
N ASP A 157 6.54 9.00 -0.05
CA ASP A 157 6.96 9.09 1.36
C ASP A 157 8.46 9.39 1.50
N THR A 158 9.30 8.84 0.63
CA THR A 158 10.74 9.13 0.59
C THR A 158 10.99 10.62 0.39
N GLY A 159 10.33 11.23 -0.59
CA GLY A 159 10.41 12.67 -0.84
C GLY A 159 9.87 13.52 0.29
N ILE A 160 8.75 13.09 0.91
CA ILE A 160 8.16 13.76 2.08
C ILE A 160 9.15 13.80 3.25
N TYR A 161 9.78 12.67 3.60
CA TYR A 161 10.77 12.65 4.68
C TYR A 161 12.04 13.45 4.34
N TYR A 162 12.49 13.43 3.08
CA TYR A 162 13.60 14.29 2.67
C TYR A 162 13.25 15.77 2.82
N HIS A 163 12.09 16.18 2.38
CA HIS A 163 11.62 17.56 2.48
C HIS A 163 11.46 18.00 3.95
N MET A 164 10.84 17.14 4.77
CA MET A 164 10.56 17.42 6.19
C MET A 164 11.85 17.53 7.03
N LEU A 165 12.81 16.64 6.82
CA LEU A 165 14.04 16.58 7.60
C LEU A 165 15.11 17.54 7.08
N GLY A 166 15.08 17.89 5.81
CA GLY A 166 16.14 18.61 5.12
C GLY A 166 17.34 17.72 4.80
N LYS A 167 18.13 18.15 3.83
CA LYS A 167 19.24 17.37 3.24
C LYS A 167 20.21 16.79 4.29
N SER A 168 20.72 17.63 5.19
CA SER A 168 21.75 17.20 6.15
C SER A 168 21.24 16.14 7.12
N ARG A 169 20.09 16.41 7.76
CA ARG A 169 19.50 15.51 8.77
C ARG A 169 19.03 14.19 8.12
N PHE A 170 18.44 14.26 6.93
CA PHE A 170 17.99 13.09 6.19
C PHE A 170 19.15 12.10 5.93
N TRP A 171 20.24 12.56 5.34
CA TRP A 171 21.38 11.68 5.04
C TRP A 171 22.12 11.20 6.28
N LYS A 172 22.21 12.02 7.33
CA LYS A 172 22.77 11.63 8.62
C LYS A 172 21.96 10.50 9.25
N LEU A 173 20.63 10.61 9.21
CA LEU A 173 19.75 9.59 9.77
C LEU A 173 19.84 8.27 8.99
N LEU A 174 19.80 8.30 7.66
CA LEU A 174 19.99 7.09 6.83
C LEU A 174 21.35 6.40 7.08
N LYS A 175 22.41 7.16 7.32
CA LYS A 175 23.73 6.62 7.70
C LYS A 175 23.66 5.94 9.09
N THR A 176 22.95 6.55 10.01
CA THR A 176 22.73 5.98 11.35
C THR A 176 21.93 4.69 11.27
N ASP A 177 20.84 4.67 10.47
CA ASP A 177 20.02 3.48 10.27
C ASP A 177 20.85 2.30 9.77
N LYS A 178 21.64 2.52 8.71
CA LYS A 178 22.55 1.48 8.17
C LYS A 178 23.48 0.92 9.23
N ARG A 179 24.07 1.80 10.06
CA ARG A 179 24.96 1.38 11.15
C ARG A 179 24.23 0.54 12.18
N LYS A 180 23.01 0.97 12.59
CA LYS A 180 22.18 0.24 13.56
C LYS A 180 21.75 -1.13 13.01
N ILE A 181 21.33 -1.18 11.75
CA ILE A 181 20.95 -2.44 11.09
C ILE A 181 22.14 -3.41 11.04
N LYS A 182 23.33 -2.93 10.63
CA LYS A 182 24.56 -3.72 10.60
C LYS A 182 24.93 -4.26 11.99
N ALA A 183 24.70 -3.47 13.04
CA ALA A 183 24.92 -3.85 14.41
C ALA A 183 23.80 -4.73 15.02
N LYS A 184 22.85 -5.23 14.21
CA LYS A 184 21.66 -6.01 14.65
C LYS A 184 20.77 -5.27 15.66
N ARG A 185 20.76 -3.95 15.60
CA ARG A 185 19.96 -3.03 16.44
C ARG A 185 18.93 -2.27 15.62
N GLY A 186 18.59 -2.76 14.42
CA GLY A 186 17.64 -2.12 13.51
C GLY A 186 16.21 -2.02 14.03
N GLU A 187 15.82 -2.89 14.97
CA GLU A 187 14.48 -2.89 15.56
C GLU A 187 14.31 -1.86 16.71
N GLU A 188 15.38 -1.14 17.10
CA GLU A 188 15.28 -0.06 18.09
C GLU A 188 14.50 1.12 17.48
N ILE A 189 13.68 1.76 18.33
CA ILE A 189 12.90 2.95 17.94
C ILE A 189 13.79 4.19 17.88
N ILE A 190 13.62 4.99 16.84
CA ILE A 190 14.30 6.26 16.63
C ILE A 190 13.65 7.34 17.49
N ARG A 191 14.23 7.67 18.64
CA ARG A 191 13.66 8.63 19.59
C ARG A 191 13.57 10.06 19.00
N GLU A 192 14.51 10.46 18.16
CA GLU A 192 14.58 11.78 17.54
C GLU A 192 13.53 12.03 16.45
N MET A 193 12.80 10.98 16.06
CA MET A 193 11.68 11.08 15.11
C MET A 193 10.32 11.27 15.77
N LEU A 194 10.23 11.14 17.10
CA LEU A 194 8.96 11.33 17.80
C LEU A 194 8.33 12.70 17.48
N PRO A 195 7.00 12.78 17.30
CA PRO A 195 6.01 11.75 17.58
C PRO A 195 5.87 10.65 16.48
N ASP A 196 6.54 10.75 15.34
CA ASP A 196 6.57 9.69 14.34
C ASP A 196 7.37 8.50 14.89
N ILE A 197 6.75 7.33 14.88
CA ILE A 197 7.33 6.13 15.51
C ILE A 197 7.83 5.17 14.42
N PHE A 198 9.15 5.04 14.34
CA PHE A 198 9.83 4.12 13.45
C PHE A 198 10.98 3.40 14.15
N SER A 199 11.17 2.12 13.82
CA SER A 199 12.47 1.47 14.03
C SER A 199 13.47 1.98 12.97
N TYR A 200 14.76 1.82 13.24
CA TYR A 200 15.79 2.17 12.25
C TYR A 200 15.62 1.39 10.95
N THR A 201 15.23 0.11 11.03
CA THR A 201 14.96 -0.71 9.84
C THR A 201 13.78 -0.19 9.02
N ALA A 202 12.66 0.12 9.65
CA ALA A 202 11.47 0.61 8.96
C ALA A 202 11.69 2.00 8.37
N PHE A 203 12.35 2.89 9.09
CA PHE A 203 12.67 4.22 8.56
C PHE A 203 13.64 4.14 7.38
N PHE A 204 14.67 3.29 7.48
CA PHE A 204 15.55 3.05 6.34
C PHE A 204 14.81 2.52 5.12
N ASP A 205 13.83 1.64 5.30
CA ASP A 205 13.03 1.11 4.21
C ASP A 205 12.20 2.18 3.52
N ILE A 206 11.50 3.04 4.29
CA ILE A 206 10.63 4.07 3.75
C ILE A 206 11.40 5.27 3.16
N ALA A 207 12.56 5.61 3.73
CA ALA A 207 13.30 6.81 3.38
C ALA A 207 14.44 6.58 2.37
N ASN A 208 14.88 5.33 2.15
CA ASN A 208 15.98 5.03 1.23
C ASN A 208 15.58 5.31 -0.22
N PRO A 209 16.19 6.30 -0.90
CA PRO A 209 15.83 6.64 -2.27
C PRO A 209 16.05 5.49 -3.27
N ASP A 210 16.97 4.58 -2.99
CA ASP A 210 17.23 3.39 -3.80
C ASP A 210 16.48 2.14 -3.34
N GLY A 211 15.63 2.28 -2.29
CA GLY A 211 14.82 1.21 -1.73
C GLY A 211 13.55 0.92 -2.52
N ASP A 212 12.86 -0.12 -2.10
CA ASP A 212 11.62 -0.54 -2.75
C ASP A 212 10.42 0.35 -2.43
N TYR A 213 10.47 1.10 -1.32
CA TYR A 213 9.38 2.00 -0.96
C TYR A 213 9.28 3.22 -1.89
N ASN A 214 10.40 3.66 -2.49
CA ASN A 214 10.45 4.81 -3.39
C ASN A 214 9.90 4.46 -4.79
N THR A 215 8.60 4.17 -4.85
CA THR A 215 7.90 3.76 -6.08
C THR A 215 7.42 4.95 -6.91
N PHE A 216 7.13 6.09 -6.27
CA PHE A 216 6.61 7.32 -6.88
C PHE A 216 7.49 8.51 -6.53
N PRO A 217 8.75 8.60 -7.03
CA PRO A 217 9.69 9.64 -6.66
C PRO A 217 9.36 11.00 -7.32
N PHE A 218 8.16 11.54 -7.06
CA PHE A 218 7.70 12.81 -7.62
C PHE A 218 8.57 13.99 -7.18
N TYR A 219 9.02 14.00 -5.93
CA TYR A 219 9.83 15.09 -5.39
C TYR A 219 11.13 15.31 -6.19
N GLU A 220 11.81 14.20 -6.54
CA GLU A 220 13.05 14.28 -7.32
C GLU A 220 12.80 14.92 -8.68
N VAL A 221 11.68 14.60 -9.35
CA VAL A 221 11.31 15.18 -10.65
C VAL A 221 10.86 16.63 -10.50
N LEU A 222 9.91 16.91 -9.60
CA LEU A 222 9.31 18.24 -9.42
C LEU A 222 10.31 19.28 -8.92
N ARG A 223 11.23 18.89 -8.05
CA ARG A 223 12.25 19.79 -7.46
C ARG A 223 13.60 19.73 -8.16
N LYS A 224 13.74 18.90 -9.21
CA LYS A 224 14.98 18.71 -9.97
C LYS A 224 16.17 18.38 -9.05
N VAL A 225 15.92 17.55 -8.05
CA VAL A 225 16.95 17.03 -7.13
C VAL A 225 17.25 15.58 -7.45
N LYS A 226 18.48 15.16 -7.17
CA LYS A 226 18.89 13.75 -7.37
C LYS A 226 19.15 13.10 -6.02
N LEU A 227 18.26 12.22 -5.62
CA LEU A 227 18.38 11.41 -4.40
C LEU A 227 18.72 9.95 -4.75
N SER A 228 18.07 9.41 -5.77
CA SER A 228 18.22 8.03 -6.20
C SER A 228 19.40 7.81 -7.13
N LYS A 229 20.10 6.69 -6.96
CA LYS A 229 21.09 6.16 -7.93
C LYS A 229 20.43 5.20 -8.92
N LYS A 230 19.40 4.46 -8.48
CA LYS A 230 18.63 3.55 -9.32
C LYS A 230 17.64 4.32 -10.22
N PRO A 231 17.19 3.72 -11.33
CA PRO A 231 16.19 4.34 -12.21
C PRO A 231 14.89 4.69 -11.46
N LEU A 232 14.41 5.93 -11.67
CA LEU A 232 13.17 6.41 -11.09
C LEU A 232 11.97 5.64 -11.64
N PHE A 233 10.92 5.45 -10.83
CA PHE A 233 9.68 4.76 -11.19
C PHE A 233 9.87 3.32 -11.68
N ARG A 234 10.99 2.66 -11.36
CA ARG A 234 11.28 1.31 -11.88
C ARG A 234 10.20 0.28 -11.55
N HIS A 235 9.58 0.37 -10.37
CA HIS A 235 8.47 -0.53 -9.98
C HIS A 235 7.20 -0.22 -10.78
N PHE A 236 6.82 1.05 -10.87
CA PHE A 236 5.66 1.49 -11.63
C PHE A 236 5.79 1.19 -13.14
N LYS A 237 6.95 1.47 -13.73
CA LYS A 237 7.25 1.17 -15.14
C LYS A 237 7.16 -0.33 -15.47
N SER A 238 7.35 -1.19 -14.48
CA SER A 238 7.28 -2.64 -14.68
C SER A 238 5.86 -3.19 -14.84
N ILE A 239 4.84 -2.38 -14.56
CA ILE A 239 3.43 -2.79 -14.65
C ILE A 239 3.07 -3.07 -16.10
N LYS A 240 2.56 -4.27 -16.37
CA LYS A 240 2.02 -4.70 -17.68
C LYS A 240 0.53 -5.05 -17.62
N LYS A 241 -0.03 -5.15 -16.43
CA LYS A 241 -1.45 -5.46 -16.23
C LYS A 241 -2.31 -4.21 -16.47
N PRO A 242 -3.55 -4.36 -16.94
CA PRO A 242 -4.49 -3.24 -16.98
C PRO A 242 -4.57 -2.56 -15.62
N SER A 243 -4.43 -1.26 -15.59
CA SER A 243 -4.36 -0.52 -14.33
C SER A 243 -5.09 0.81 -14.41
N LEU A 244 -5.82 1.13 -13.35
CA LEU A 244 -6.46 2.41 -13.13
C LEU A 244 -5.69 3.16 -12.04
N VAL A 245 -5.35 4.41 -12.32
CA VAL A 245 -4.69 5.32 -11.37
C VAL A 245 -5.66 6.46 -11.04
N VAL A 246 -5.92 6.69 -9.75
CA VAL A 246 -6.87 7.71 -9.30
C VAL A 246 -6.22 8.62 -8.27
N TYR A 247 -6.36 9.93 -8.44
CA TYR A 247 -6.02 10.96 -7.48
C TYR A 247 -7.20 11.89 -7.22
N GLY A 248 -7.29 12.45 -6.02
CA GLY A 248 -8.13 13.62 -5.75
C GLY A 248 -7.38 14.89 -6.15
N ASP A 249 -8.07 15.88 -6.70
CA ASP A 249 -7.43 17.14 -7.13
C ASP A 249 -6.90 18.00 -5.98
N LYS A 250 -7.34 17.70 -4.75
CA LYS A 250 -6.91 18.34 -3.49
C LYS A 250 -6.05 17.43 -2.62
N ASP A 251 -5.42 16.40 -3.20
CA ASP A 251 -4.54 15.50 -2.45
C ASP A 251 -3.38 16.29 -1.84
N GLU A 252 -3.38 16.42 -0.53
CA GLU A 252 -2.41 17.20 0.25
C GLU A 252 -0.99 16.60 0.22
N TYR A 253 -0.85 15.33 -0.15
CA TYR A 253 0.44 14.65 -0.28
C TYR A 253 0.98 14.62 -1.72
N ALA A 254 0.29 15.25 -2.66
CA ALA A 254 0.69 15.27 -4.08
C ALA A 254 1.40 16.57 -4.49
N TRP A 255 2.19 17.14 -3.58
CA TRP A 255 3.08 18.30 -3.81
C TRP A 255 2.38 19.57 -4.31
N GLY A 256 1.05 19.69 -4.07
CA GLY A 256 0.24 20.85 -4.46
C GLY A 256 -0.06 20.94 -5.96
N ASP A 257 0.27 19.92 -6.73
CA ASP A 257 0.03 19.89 -8.17
C ASP A 257 -0.32 18.47 -8.67
N VAL A 258 -1.55 18.06 -8.42
CA VAL A 258 -2.05 16.75 -8.84
C VAL A 258 -2.02 16.56 -10.37
N PRO A 259 -2.40 17.56 -11.20
CA PRO A 259 -2.28 17.41 -12.65
C PRO A 259 -0.84 17.09 -13.09
N LYS A 260 0.17 17.73 -12.50
CA LYS A 260 1.57 17.46 -12.80
C LYS A 260 2.02 16.07 -12.36
N VAL A 261 1.61 15.65 -11.18
CA VAL A 261 1.85 14.27 -10.69
C VAL A 261 1.30 13.23 -11.65
N VAL A 262 0.05 13.41 -12.11
CA VAL A 262 -0.58 12.52 -13.08
C VAL A 262 0.12 12.58 -14.44
N GLU A 263 0.53 13.75 -14.92
CA GLU A 263 1.32 13.92 -16.15
C GLU A 263 2.63 13.15 -16.10
N ILE A 264 3.36 13.21 -14.97
CA ILE A 264 4.58 12.43 -14.77
C ILE A 264 4.30 10.93 -14.92
N LEU A 265 3.25 10.41 -14.28
CA LEU A 265 2.90 8.99 -14.40
C LEU A 265 2.50 8.63 -15.83
N LYS A 266 1.70 9.44 -16.50
CA LYS A 266 1.33 9.25 -17.91
C LYS A 266 2.54 9.22 -18.85
N SER A 267 3.56 10.03 -18.58
CA SER A 267 4.79 10.03 -19.37
C SER A 267 5.54 8.71 -19.33
N HIS A 268 5.40 7.96 -18.22
CA HIS A 268 6.02 6.65 -18.04
C HIS A 268 5.15 5.49 -18.50
N LYS A 269 3.83 5.61 -18.34
CA LYS A 269 2.85 4.55 -18.63
C LYS A 269 1.60 5.15 -19.27
N PRO A 270 1.70 5.63 -20.54
CA PRO A 270 0.57 6.27 -21.22
C PRO A 270 -0.59 5.32 -21.52
N GLU A 271 -0.34 4.01 -21.52
CA GLU A 271 -1.36 2.99 -21.80
C GLU A 271 -2.27 2.68 -20.61
N LEU A 272 -1.99 3.21 -19.42
CA LEU A 272 -2.87 3.04 -18.27
C LEU A 272 -4.04 4.04 -18.28
N ASP A 273 -5.06 3.74 -17.49
CA ASP A 273 -6.20 4.64 -17.29
C ASP A 273 -5.94 5.55 -16.07
N TYR A 274 -6.24 6.84 -16.25
CA TYR A 274 -6.04 7.85 -15.21
C TYR A 274 -7.31 8.63 -14.95
N ARG A 275 -7.62 8.89 -13.69
CA ARG A 275 -8.75 9.73 -13.27
C ARG A 275 -8.33 10.69 -12.16
N ILE A 276 -8.82 11.91 -12.24
CA ILE A 276 -8.72 12.92 -11.16
C ILE A 276 -10.13 13.22 -10.69
N ILE A 277 -10.39 13.05 -9.39
CA ILE A 277 -11.69 13.31 -8.78
C ILE A 277 -11.69 14.73 -8.21
N LYS A 278 -12.55 15.59 -8.79
CA LYS A 278 -12.71 16.98 -8.33
C LYS A 278 -13.24 17.05 -6.90
N GLY A 279 -12.61 17.90 -6.09
CA GLY A 279 -12.99 18.15 -4.70
C GLY A 279 -12.62 17.02 -3.74
N ALA A 280 -11.76 16.09 -4.14
CA ALA A 280 -11.30 15.00 -3.29
C ALA A 280 -9.91 15.28 -2.71
N ASP A 281 -9.75 15.07 -1.39
CA ASP A 281 -8.47 15.04 -0.69
C ASP A 281 -7.77 13.68 -0.85
N HIS A 282 -6.68 13.46 -0.11
CA HIS A 282 -5.93 12.19 -0.14
C HIS A 282 -6.79 10.98 0.22
N GLY A 283 -7.67 11.09 1.20
CA GLY A 283 -8.59 10.03 1.63
C GLY A 283 -9.89 9.95 0.84
N PHE A 284 -10.09 10.81 -0.16
CA PHE A 284 -11.33 10.95 -0.94
C PHE A 284 -12.56 11.34 -0.09
N LYS A 285 -12.36 12.03 1.01
CA LYS A 285 -13.42 12.45 1.93
C LYS A 285 -14.49 13.29 1.21
N GLY A 286 -15.76 12.90 1.38
CA GLY A 286 -16.90 13.52 0.70
C GLY A 286 -17.03 13.17 -0.79
N ARG A 287 -16.17 12.29 -1.31
CA ARG A 287 -16.19 11.77 -2.69
C ARG A 287 -16.13 10.24 -2.76
N GLU A 288 -16.38 9.57 -1.64
CA GLU A 288 -16.27 8.11 -1.51
C GLU A 288 -17.20 7.37 -2.46
N ALA A 289 -18.43 7.89 -2.65
CA ALA A 289 -19.40 7.31 -3.58
C ALA A 289 -18.96 7.47 -5.05
N VAL A 290 -18.34 8.60 -5.39
CA VAL A 290 -17.78 8.86 -6.73
C VAL A 290 -16.63 7.90 -6.99
N LEU A 291 -15.71 7.75 -6.04
CA LEU A 291 -14.60 6.81 -6.11
C LEU A 291 -15.10 5.38 -6.32
N ALA A 292 -16.04 4.93 -5.48
CA ALA A 292 -16.60 3.58 -5.57
C ALA A 292 -17.22 3.28 -6.93
N ARG A 293 -17.95 4.24 -7.50
CA ARG A 293 -18.55 4.14 -8.84
C ARG A 293 -17.49 4.04 -9.94
N ILE A 294 -16.47 4.90 -9.89
CA ILE A 294 -15.37 4.90 -10.87
C ILE A 294 -14.65 3.54 -10.86
N VAL A 295 -14.28 3.06 -9.67
CA VAL A 295 -13.57 1.79 -9.52
C VAL A 295 -14.42 0.62 -9.99
N ALA A 296 -15.69 0.55 -9.54
CA ALA A 296 -16.58 -0.56 -9.91
C ALA A 296 -16.95 -0.57 -11.40
N ASN A 297 -17.01 0.58 -12.04
CA ASN A 297 -17.29 0.65 -13.49
C ASN A 297 -16.06 0.27 -14.33
N TRP A 298 -14.86 0.47 -13.80
CA TRP A 298 -13.62 0.16 -14.50
C TRP A 298 -13.24 -1.32 -14.36
N LEU A 299 -13.49 -1.95 -13.22
CA LEU A 299 -13.21 -3.37 -12.97
C LEU A 299 -14.19 -4.29 -13.70
#